data_770e52babf1f3f8612db56f4e63edb07
#
_entry.id   770e52babf1f3f8612db56f4e63edb07
#
_cell.length_a   1.000
_cell.length_b   1.000
_cell.length_c   1.000
_cell.angle_alpha   90.00
_cell.angle_beta   90.00
_cell.angle_gamma   90.00
#
_symmetry.space_group_name_H-M   'P 1'
#
loop_
_entity.id
_entity.type
_entity.pdbx_description
1 polymer ?
#
loop_
_entity_poly.entity_id
_entity_poly.type
_entity_poly.pdbx_seq_one_letter_code
_entity_poly.pdbx_strand_id
1 'polypeptide(L)'
;MEVESFGHLQTGQEAHVYTIENDVLQVQISDYGATIVAIYNKELQRHLALGYDSVQDYETKHGQLGATVGRVANRIANATYTWNGKEHVLTPNNGPNLLHSGSGNIGHRIWTLVDTESTDTSLCLAHRISSDEDGFPGDLQVKALFAVVHNQLHVTYKYYTTEDSFVNLTNHVYINLHGQGDLTNHVLQLGSTHFMPFGEHQIPLETPKSVEGTPFDFRGGLDVQQALEQYETELRPYRGYDHDFVVAPLVETTDTIVPFAEVRGRDMALTMYTDAPHVQVYTGNWLDETGRDRHYGTHSGIAIEPQFVPNDINTIGASKTKAHHHYERHIMYVFDHI
;
A
#
# COMPACT_ATOMS: atom_id res chain seq x y z
N MET A 1 -1.81 10.85 22.51
CA MET A 1 -1.07 10.83 21.23
C MET A 1 0.12 11.78 21.36
N GLU A 2 1.31 11.28 21.10
CA GLU A 2 2.53 12.08 21.06
C GLU A 2 2.74 12.63 19.64
N VAL A 3 3.28 13.87 19.54
CA VAL A 3 3.54 14.54 18.27
C VAL A 3 4.93 15.12 18.31
N GLU A 4 5.75 14.81 17.31
CA GLU A 4 7.13 15.28 17.20
C GLU A 4 7.38 15.87 15.82
N SER A 5 8.36 16.79 15.72
CA SER A 5 8.86 17.27 14.43
C SER A 5 9.56 16.11 13.71
N PHE A 6 9.17 15.88 12.46
CA PHE A 6 9.78 14.87 11.59
C PHE A 6 10.81 15.48 10.63
N GLY A 7 11.03 16.77 10.75
CA GLY A 7 11.93 17.57 9.93
C GLY A 7 11.19 18.45 8.92
N HIS A 8 11.93 19.01 7.97
CA HIS A 8 11.41 19.96 6.99
C HIS A 8 11.61 19.42 5.57
N LEU A 9 10.61 19.58 4.74
CA LEU A 9 10.68 19.34 3.29
C LEU A 9 11.63 20.34 2.62
N GLN A 10 12.05 20.05 1.38
CA GLN A 10 12.86 20.98 0.57
C GLN A 10 12.13 22.32 0.35
N THR A 11 10.79 22.35 0.43
CA THR A 11 9.98 23.58 0.39
C THR A 11 10.09 24.43 1.66
N GLY A 12 10.69 23.90 2.74
CA GLY A 12 10.74 24.52 4.06
C GLY A 12 9.50 24.21 4.92
N GLN A 13 8.51 23.49 4.42
CA GLN A 13 7.34 23.09 5.20
C GLN A 13 7.75 22.01 6.22
N GLU A 14 7.35 22.19 7.48
CA GLU A 14 7.58 21.21 8.54
C GLU A 14 6.62 20.02 8.40
N ALA A 15 7.16 18.83 8.60
CA ALA A 15 6.40 17.58 8.73
C ALA A 15 6.45 17.12 10.20
N HIS A 16 5.39 16.39 10.59
CA HIS A 16 5.28 15.82 11.93
C HIS A 16 5.13 14.31 11.86
N VAL A 17 5.51 13.63 12.93
CA VAL A 17 5.20 12.23 13.19
C VAL A 17 4.31 12.16 14.43
N TYR A 18 3.25 11.36 14.31
CA TYR A 18 2.26 11.11 15.34
C TYR A 18 2.40 9.67 15.83
N THR A 19 2.49 9.50 17.13
CA THR A 19 2.55 8.18 17.76
C THR A 19 1.19 7.85 18.39
N ILE A 20 0.57 6.77 17.90
CA ILE A 20 -0.60 6.15 18.50
C ILE A 20 -0.20 4.77 19.02
N GLU A 21 -0.67 4.39 20.21
CA GLU A 21 -0.20 3.18 20.84
C GLU A 21 -1.17 2.59 21.86
N ASN A 22 -0.98 1.32 22.16
CA ASN A 22 -1.56 0.62 23.31
C ASN A 22 -0.48 -0.26 23.98
N ASP A 23 -0.88 -1.22 24.79
CA ASP A 23 0.08 -2.09 25.49
C ASP A 23 0.83 -3.07 24.57
N VAL A 24 0.34 -3.30 23.34
CA VAL A 24 0.88 -4.29 22.39
C VAL A 24 1.65 -3.64 21.24
N LEU A 25 1.05 -2.64 20.62
CA LEU A 25 1.58 -1.99 19.41
C LEU A 25 1.81 -0.50 19.64
N GLN A 26 2.89 0.01 19.06
CA GLN A 26 3.13 1.42 18.82
C GLN A 26 3.24 1.65 17.32
N VAL A 27 2.47 2.60 16.80
CA VAL A 27 2.46 2.93 15.39
C VAL A 27 2.78 4.42 15.22
N GLN A 28 3.78 4.70 14.40
CA GLN A 28 4.16 6.06 14.04
C GLN A 28 3.66 6.39 12.63
N ILE A 29 2.97 7.50 12.48
CA ILE A 29 2.42 7.98 11.22
C ILE A 29 2.87 9.40 10.98
N SER A 30 3.44 9.70 9.80
CA SER A 30 3.75 11.06 9.40
C SER A 30 2.56 11.72 8.69
N ASP A 31 2.40 13.04 8.89
CA ASP A 31 1.51 13.87 8.08
C ASP A 31 2.02 14.03 6.62
N TYR A 32 3.29 13.75 6.35
CA TYR A 32 3.76 13.63 4.97
C TYR A 32 3.27 12.31 4.36
N GLY A 33 2.28 12.40 3.47
CA GLY A 33 1.70 11.26 2.76
C GLY A 33 0.77 10.39 3.60
N ALA A 34 0.37 10.81 4.80
CA ALA A 34 -0.30 9.95 5.78
C ALA A 34 0.42 8.58 5.86
N THR A 35 1.73 8.64 6.04
CA THR A 35 2.68 7.54 5.89
C THR A 35 2.84 6.77 7.19
N ILE A 36 2.66 5.45 7.17
CA ILE A 36 3.05 4.57 8.28
C ILE A 36 4.58 4.51 8.32
N VAL A 37 5.17 5.25 9.26
CA VAL A 37 6.61 5.34 9.45
C VAL A 37 7.15 4.13 10.20
N ALA A 38 6.41 3.64 11.20
CA ALA A 38 6.79 2.47 11.98
C ALA A 38 5.57 1.69 12.47
N ILE A 39 5.73 0.38 12.56
CA ILE A 39 4.88 -0.52 13.34
C ILE A 39 5.83 -1.25 14.29
N TYR A 40 5.74 -0.97 15.58
CA TYR A 40 6.61 -1.54 16.60
C TYR A 40 5.82 -2.46 17.53
N ASN A 41 6.25 -3.71 17.63
CA ASN A 41 5.72 -4.66 18.61
C ASN A 41 6.47 -4.49 19.93
N LYS A 42 5.75 -4.13 21.00
CA LYS A 42 6.33 -3.80 22.31
C LYS A 42 6.84 -5.04 23.05
N GLU A 43 6.20 -6.19 22.87
CA GLU A 43 6.60 -7.44 23.52
C GLU A 43 7.89 -7.98 22.89
N LEU A 44 7.95 -8.05 21.56
CA LEU A 44 9.14 -8.53 20.84
C LEU A 44 10.24 -7.48 20.71
N GLN A 45 9.95 -6.23 21.11
CA GLN A 45 10.87 -5.07 21.03
C GLN A 45 11.49 -4.91 19.63
N ARG A 46 10.64 -4.95 18.56
CA ARG A 46 11.14 -4.80 17.18
C ARG A 46 10.14 -4.11 16.27
N HIS A 47 10.68 -3.47 15.24
CA HIS A 47 9.92 -2.94 14.13
C HIS A 47 9.47 -4.07 13.18
N LEU A 48 8.21 -4.04 12.78
CA LEU A 48 7.59 -5.00 11.85
C LEU A 48 7.47 -4.43 10.45
N ALA A 49 7.74 -3.14 10.27
CA ALA A 49 7.69 -2.42 9.00
C ALA A 49 9.00 -1.68 8.73
N LEU A 50 9.37 -1.61 7.45
CA LEU A 50 10.47 -0.76 7.00
C LEU A 50 10.07 0.71 7.06
N GLY A 51 11.01 1.61 7.34
CA GLY A 51 10.78 3.05 7.39
C GLY A 51 12.07 3.86 7.45
N TYR A 52 11.95 5.18 7.38
CA TYR A 52 13.06 6.12 7.53
C TYR A 52 12.90 6.96 8.80
N ASP A 53 13.99 7.64 9.20
CA ASP A 53 14.03 8.46 10.41
C ASP A 53 13.76 9.95 10.15
N SER A 54 13.61 10.36 8.91
CA SER A 54 13.40 11.76 8.54
C SER A 54 12.46 11.92 7.36
N VAL A 55 11.74 13.03 7.29
CA VAL A 55 10.91 13.37 6.15
C VAL A 55 11.73 13.59 4.88
N GLN A 56 12.98 14.04 4.99
CA GLN A 56 13.87 14.25 3.85
C GLN A 56 14.17 12.94 3.12
N ASP A 57 14.27 11.84 3.85
CA ASP A 57 14.43 10.51 3.26
C ASP A 57 13.18 10.09 2.49
N TYR A 58 11.98 10.34 3.04
CA TYR A 58 10.71 10.09 2.34
C TYR A 58 10.52 10.97 1.11
N GLU A 59 11.02 12.21 1.13
CA GLU A 59 10.93 13.13 0.00
C GLU A 59 11.88 12.77 -1.15
N THR A 60 13.05 12.22 -0.86
CA THR A 60 14.15 12.03 -1.81
C THR A 60 14.34 10.59 -2.29
N LYS A 61 13.94 9.60 -1.48
CA LYS A 61 14.04 8.19 -1.82
C LYS A 61 12.77 7.68 -2.51
N HIS A 62 12.89 6.61 -3.27
CA HIS A 62 11.82 6.16 -4.18
C HIS A 62 11.02 4.95 -3.67
N GLY A 63 11.34 4.42 -2.48
CA GLY A 63 10.75 3.17 -1.96
C GLY A 63 9.26 3.25 -1.61
N GLN A 64 8.66 4.43 -1.52
CA GLN A 64 7.24 4.62 -1.11
C GLN A 64 6.91 3.98 0.26
N LEU A 65 7.93 3.80 1.14
CA LEU A 65 7.78 3.05 2.38
C LEU A 65 6.61 3.58 3.22
N GLY A 66 5.59 2.75 3.43
CA GLY A 66 4.44 3.06 4.27
C GLY A 66 3.49 4.15 3.77
N ALA A 67 3.75 4.75 2.60
CA ALA A 67 2.96 5.87 2.09
C ALA A 67 1.51 5.47 1.78
N THR A 68 0.58 6.41 1.99
CA THR A 68 -0.74 6.35 1.38
C THR A 68 -0.60 6.72 -0.09
N VAL A 69 -0.96 5.81 -0.98
CA VAL A 69 -0.83 5.99 -2.43
C VAL A 69 -2.17 6.31 -3.06
N GLY A 70 -2.20 7.33 -3.90
CA GLY A 70 -3.40 7.80 -4.63
C GLY A 70 -3.16 9.16 -5.31
N ARG A 71 -4.14 9.73 -6.04
CA ARG A 71 -5.54 9.33 -6.22
C ARG A 71 -5.71 7.93 -6.82
N VAL A 72 -4.85 7.55 -7.80
CA VAL A 72 -4.91 6.26 -8.47
C VAL A 72 -3.61 5.52 -8.22
N ALA A 73 -3.67 4.48 -7.39
CA ALA A 73 -2.56 3.57 -7.13
C ALA A 73 -2.23 2.73 -8.36
N ASN A 74 -0.97 2.28 -8.43
CA ASN A 74 -0.41 1.45 -9.49
C ASN A 74 -0.40 2.16 -10.86
N ARG A 75 -0.33 1.40 -11.98
CA ARG A 75 -0.05 1.93 -13.32
C ARG A 75 -1.32 2.31 -14.07
N ILE A 76 -1.22 3.40 -14.85
CA ILE A 76 -2.15 3.77 -15.91
C ILE A 76 -1.38 3.68 -17.24
N ALA A 77 -1.83 2.83 -18.14
CA ALA A 77 -1.18 2.55 -19.42
C ALA A 77 -1.03 3.82 -20.26
N ASN A 78 0.17 4.02 -20.85
CA ASN A 78 0.53 5.16 -21.69
C ASN A 78 0.26 6.53 -21.04
N ALA A 79 0.10 6.58 -19.71
CA ALA A 79 -0.28 7.79 -18.97
C ALA A 79 -1.51 8.49 -19.59
N THR A 80 -2.48 7.74 -20.11
CA THR A 80 -3.71 8.28 -20.71
C THR A 80 -4.95 7.54 -20.21
N TYR A 81 -6.09 8.23 -20.23
CA TYR A 81 -7.40 7.62 -20.02
C TYR A 81 -8.47 8.38 -20.80
N THR A 82 -9.59 7.72 -21.09
CA THR A 82 -10.75 8.35 -21.74
C THR A 82 -11.85 8.60 -20.71
N TRP A 83 -12.31 9.85 -20.62
CA TRP A 83 -13.41 10.25 -19.77
C TRP A 83 -14.42 11.11 -20.51
N ASN A 84 -15.69 10.74 -20.47
CA ASN A 84 -16.78 11.42 -21.17
C ASN A 84 -16.49 11.65 -22.68
N GLY A 85 -15.85 10.67 -23.33
CA GLY A 85 -15.49 10.71 -24.74
C GLY A 85 -14.29 11.60 -25.08
N LYS A 86 -13.62 12.15 -24.08
CA LYS A 86 -12.39 12.95 -24.24
C LYS A 86 -11.18 12.18 -23.71
N GLU A 87 -10.11 12.18 -24.47
CA GLU A 87 -8.82 11.67 -23.99
C GLU A 87 -8.15 12.68 -23.04
N HIS A 88 -7.64 12.16 -21.93
CA HIS A 88 -6.84 12.89 -20.95
C HIS A 88 -5.43 12.32 -20.96
N VAL A 89 -4.45 13.20 -21.06
CA VAL A 89 -3.03 12.85 -21.08
C VAL A 89 -2.39 13.32 -19.79
N LEU A 90 -1.79 12.38 -19.07
CA LEU A 90 -1.06 12.60 -17.83
C LEU A 90 0.44 12.59 -18.08
N THR A 91 1.25 12.98 -17.10
CA THR A 91 2.71 12.98 -17.24
C THR A 91 3.25 11.61 -16.83
N PRO A 92 3.87 10.84 -17.75
CA PRO A 92 4.44 9.55 -17.42
C PRO A 92 5.64 9.69 -16.47
N ASN A 93 5.80 8.71 -15.57
CA ASN A 93 6.92 8.62 -14.61
C ASN A 93 7.49 7.20 -14.48
N ASN A 94 6.93 6.22 -15.22
CA ASN A 94 7.37 4.84 -15.23
C ASN A 94 7.37 4.29 -16.67
N GLY A 95 8.45 4.59 -17.42
CA GLY A 95 8.46 4.35 -18.86
C GLY A 95 7.35 5.14 -19.56
N PRO A 96 6.48 4.50 -20.37
CA PRO A 96 5.35 5.19 -20.99
C PRO A 96 4.17 5.42 -20.02
N ASN A 97 4.16 4.76 -18.86
CA ASN A 97 3.02 4.72 -17.95
C ASN A 97 3.08 5.81 -16.87
N LEU A 98 1.93 6.16 -16.33
CA LEU A 98 1.85 6.83 -15.03
C LEU A 98 1.80 5.79 -13.93
N LEU A 99 2.64 5.92 -12.91
CA LEU A 99 2.68 5.09 -11.70
C LEU A 99 2.34 5.94 -10.48
N HIS A 100 1.42 5.44 -9.63
CA HIS A 100 1.03 6.03 -8.35
C HIS A 100 0.66 7.52 -8.45
N SER A 101 -0.09 7.91 -9.48
CA SER A 101 -0.48 9.30 -9.77
C SER A 101 0.69 10.28 -9.99
N GLY A 102 1.93 9.82 -10.10
CA GLY A 102 3.10 10.64 -10.41
C GLY A 102 3.27 11.84 -9.48
N SER A 103 3.41 13.05 -10.04
CA SER A 103 3.52 14.30 -9.26
C SER A 103 2.24 14.66 -8.50
N GLY A 104 1.10 14.09 -8.89
CA GLY A 104 -0.20 14.23 -8.20
C GLY A 104 -0.41 13.24 -7.06
N ASN A 105 0.60 12.41 -6.72
CA ASN A 105 0.48 11.45 -5.62
C ASN A 105 0.26 12.16 -4.28
N ILE A 106 -0.84 11.84 -3.62
CA ILE A 106 -1.17 12.34 -2.27
C ILE A 106 -0.21 11.84 -1.20
N GLY A 107 0.53 10.76 -1.46
CA GLY A 107 1.64 10.27 -0.65
C GLY A 107 2.86 11.20 -0.60
N HIS A 108 2.91 12.23 -1.48
CA HIS A 108 3.95 13.26 -1.49
C HIS A 108 3.44 14.62 -1.05
N ARG A 109 2.42 14.66 -0.19
CA ARG A 109 1.79 15.89 0.30
C ARG A 109 1.72 15.88 1.83
N ILE A 110 1.75 17.08 2.44
CA ILE A 110 1.42 17.22 3.85
C ILE A 110 -0.11 17.14 4.00
N TRP A 111 -0.54 16.32 4.93
CA TRP A 111 -1.92 16.15 5.35
C TRP A 111 -2.18 16.95 6.62
N THR A 112 -3.43 17.29 6.85
CA THR A 112 -3.83 18.06 8.01
C THR A 112 -4.40 17.16 9.09
N LEU A 113 -3.94 17.30 10.33
CA LEU A 113 -4.51 16.62 11.49
C LEU A 113 -6.00 17.02 11.68
N VAL A 114 -6.85 16.01 11.87
CA VAL A 114 -8.23 16.19 12.33
C VAL A 114 -8.30 15.85 13.82
N ASP A 115 -7.95 16.80 14.65
CA ASP A 115 -7.78 16.62 16.10
C ASP A 115 -9.04 16.06 16.78
N THR A 116 -10.22 16.50 16.36
CA THR A 116 -11.50 16.04 16.91
C THR A 116 -11.83 14.56 16.61
N GLU A 117 -11.12 13.94 15.69
CA GLU A 117 -11.26 12.53 15.31
C GLU A 117 -10.02 11.71 15.70
N SER A 118 -9.12 12.27 16.54
CA SER A 118 -7.87 11.65 16.97
C SER A 118 -7.83 11.45 18.49
N THR A 119 -7.15 10.39 18.94
CA THR A 119 -7.00 10.02 20.35
C THR A 119 -5.59 9.42 20.57
N ASP A 120 -5.30 8.90 21.77
CA ASP A 120 -4.02 8.23 22.03
C ASP A 120 -3.85 6.91 21.25
N THR A 121 -4.95 6.32 20.79
CA THR A 121 -4.95 5.05 20.03
C THR A 121 -5.44 5.21 18.60
N SER A 122 -5.77 6.42 18.15
CA SER A 122 -6.25 6.68 16.79
C SER A 122 -5.79 8.04 16.26
N LEU A 123 -5.54 8.10 14.96
CA LEU A 123 -5.15 9.30 14.23
C LEU A 123 -6.03 9.48 13.01
N CYS A 124 -6.53 10.67 12.78
CA CYS A 124 -7.21 11.07 11.55
C CYS A 124 -6.43 12.18 10.85
N LEU A 125 -5.98 11.93 9.64
CA LEU A 125 -5.36 12.90 8.76
C LEU A 125 -6.26 13.15 7.55
N ALA A 126 -6.36 14.40 7.09
CA ALA A 126 -7.18 14.79 5.95
C ALA A 126 -6.35 15.50 4.88
N HIS A 127 -6.68 15.24 3.62
CA HIS A 127 -6.09 15.94 2.48
C HIS A 127 -7.15 16.25 1.42
N ARG A 128 -6.87 17.28 0.62
CA ARG A 128 -7.62 17.63 -0.59
C ARG A 128 -6.64 17.85 -1.72
N ILE A 129 -6.91 17.26 -2.87
CA ILE A 129 -6.19 17.52 -4.10
C ILE A 129 -7.16 17.95 -5.19
N SER A 130 -6.82 19.00 -5.94
CA SER A 130 -7.66 19.50 -7.02
C SER A 130 -7.37 18.75 -8.33
N SER A 131 -8.34 18.80 -9.24
CA SER A 131 -8.22 18.25 -10.59
C SER A 131 -7.05 18.86 -11.39
N ASP A 132 -6.69 20.11 -11.11
CA ASP A 132 -5.59 20.80 -11.77
C ASP A 132 -4.21 20.29 -11.31
N GLU A 133 -4.14 19.71 -10.10
CA GLU A 133 -2.89 19.18 -9.53
C GLU A 133 -2.59 17.76 -9.98
N ASP A 134 -3.60 16.91 -10.16
CA ASP A 134 -3.41 15.49 -10.46
C ASP A 134 -3.97 15.04 -11.81
N GLY A 135 -4.73 15.92 -12.49
CA GLY A 135 -5.25 15.68 -13.84
C GLY A 135 -6.46 14.73 -13.92
N PHE A 136 -7.09 14.40 -12.78
CA PHE A 136 -8.32 13.60 -12.74
C PHE A 136 -9.55 14.49 -12.54
N PRO A 137 -10.77 14.06 -12.99
CA PRO A 137 -11.98 14.87 -12.85
C PRO A 137 -12.33 15.14 -11.41
N GLY A 138 -12.71 16.37 -11.11
CA GLY A 138 -13.15 16.83 -9.79
C GLY A 138 -12.08 16.77 -8.70
N ASP A 139 -12.33 17.50 -7.62
CA ASP A 139 -11.45 17.47 -6.45
C ASP A 139 -11.70 16.22 -5.63
N LEU A 140 -10.62 15.59 -5.17
CA LEU A 140 -10.69 14.53 -4.17
C LEU A 140 -10.56 15.13 -2.77
N GLN A 141 -11.47 14.77 -1.88
CA GLN A 141 -11.31 14.95 -0.45
C GLN A 141 -11.17 13.56 0.19
N VAL A 142 -10.15 13.39 1.00
CA VAL A 142 -9.82 12.12 1.62
C VAL A 142 -9.42 12.30 3.08
N LYS A 143 -9.86 11.37 3.93
CA LYS A 143 -9.37 11.16 5.29
C LYS A 143 -8.71 9.80 5.36
N ALA A 144 -7.55 9.73 6.00
CA ALA A 144 -6.90 8.49 6.41
C ALA A 144 -7.04 8.36 7.93
N LEU A 145 -7.73 7.32 8.37
CA LEU A 145 -7.93 7.01 9.78
C LEU A 145 -7.08 5.79 10.13
N PHE A 146 -6.23 5.94 11.12
CA PHE A 146 -5.41 4.88 11.69
C PHE A 146 -5.88 4.61 13.11
N ALA A 147 -6.05 3.35 13.50
CA ALA A 147 -6.41 3.00 14.85
C ALA A 147 -5.70 1.73 15.31
N VAL A 148 -5.19 1.75 16.53
CA VAL A 148 -4.58 0.60 17.18
C VAL A 148 -5.57 0.00 18.17
N VAL A 149 -5.98 -1.26 17.93
CA VAL A 149 -6.95 -1.99 18.74
C VAL A 149 -6.35 -3.36 19.10
N HIS A 150 -5.97 -3.58 20.34
CA HIS A 150 -5.23 -4.78 20.77
C HIS A 150 -3.96 -5.00 19.91
N ASN A 151 -3.85 -6.15 19.23
CA ASN A 151 -2.77 -6.49 18.32
C ASN A 151 -3.05 -6.10 16.86
N GLN A 152 -3.98 -5.18 16.61
CA GLN A 152 -4.45 -4.81 15.29
C GLN A 152 -4.12 -3.34 14.96
N LEU A 153 -3.70 -3.10 13.71
CA LEU A 153 -3.70 -1.79 13.09
C LEU A 153 -4.80 -1.73 12.03
N HIS A 154 -5.74 -0.82 12.21
CA HIS A 154 -6.79 -0.53 11.24
C HIS A 154 -6.41 0.71 10.45
N VAL A 155 -6.52 0.64 9.12
CA VAL A 155 -6.39 1.77 8.20
C VAL A 155 -7.68 1.89 7.42
N THR A 156 -8.35 3.04 7.53
CA THR A 156 -9.60 3.33 6.80
C THR A 156 -9.46 4.62 6.02
N TYR A 157 -9.60 4.53 4.72
CA TYR A 157 -9.72 5.71 3.86
C TYR A 157 -11.18 6.05 3.64
N LYS A 158 -11.59 7.28 4.01
CA LYS A 158 -12.91 7.85 3.71
C LYS A 158 -12.74 8.94 2.69
N TYR A 159 -13.48 8.87 1.59
CA TYR A 159 -13.27 9.82 0.51
C TYR A 159 -14.54 10.12 -0.28
N TYR A 160 -14.53 11.26 -0.95
CA TYR A 160 -15.48 11.61 -1.99
C TYR A 160 -14.84 12.55 -3.01
N THR A 161 -15.47 12.65 -4.19
CA THR A 161 -15.06 13.56 -5.28
C THR A 161 -16.15 14.56 -5.57
N THR A 162 -15.77 15.78 -6.01
CA THR A 162 -16.74 16.83 -6.36
C THR A 162 -17.42 16.60 -7.71
N GLU A 163 -16.84 15.74 -8.54
CA GLU A 163 -17.40 15.28 -9.82
C GLU A 163 -17.27 13.75 -9.90
N ASP A 164 -17.97 13.12 -10.85
CA ASP A 164 -17.72 11.70 -11.19
C ASP A 164 -16.25 11.54 -11.58
N SER A 165 -15.55 10.57 -11.01
CA SER A 165 -14.09 10.44 -11.11
C SER A 165 -13.63 9.00 -10.97
N PHE A 166 -12.32 8.81 -10.70
CA PHE A 166 -11.69 7.55 -10.34
C PHE A 166 -10.89 7.72 -9.05
N VAL A 167 -11.00 6.74 -8.15
CA VAL A 167 -10.21 6.71 -6.91
C VAL A 167 -9.80 5.28 -6.61
N ASN A 168 -8.50 5.04 -6.50
CA ASN A 168 -7.89 3.78 -6.13
C ASN A 168 -6.80 4.05 -5.09
N LEU A 169 -7.17 3.93 -3.81
CA LEU A 169 -6.27 4.20 -2.69
C LEU A 169 -5.72 2.90 -2.13
N THR A 170 -4.45 2.93 -1.73
CA THR A 170 -3.80 1.83 -1.00
C THR A 170 -2.77 2.35 -0.01
N ASN A 171 -2.20 1.46 0.82
CA ASN A 171 -1.03 1.73 1.65
C ASN A 171 0.14 0.86 1.20
N HIS A 172 1.33 1.46 1.08
CA HIS A 172 2.53 0.81 0.57
C HIS A 172 3.51 0.44 1.71
N VAL A 173 2.98 -0.09 2.82
CA VAL A 173 3.84 -0.54 3.92
C VAL A 173 4.57 -1.82 3.54
N TYR A 174 5.88 -1.85 3.81
CA TYR A 174 6.71 -3.05 3.63
C TYR A 174 6.85 -3.76 4.96
N ILE A 175 6.36 -4.97 5.02
CA ILE A 175 6.40 -5.83 6.21
C ILE A 175 7.68 -6.67 6.20
N ASN A 176 8.34 -6.73 7.36
CA ASN A 176 9.36 -7.70 7.70
C ASN A 176 9.17 -8.11 9.16
N LEU A 177 8.58 -9.27 9.40
CA LEU A 177 8.22 -9.72 10.75
C LEU A 177 9.43 -10.04 11.64
N HIS A 178 10.62 -10.19 11.05
CA HIS A 178 11.86 -10.39 11.79
C HIS A 178 12.54 -9.08 12.21
N GLY A 179 12.10 -7.94 11.65
CA GLY A 179 12.68 -6.63 11.88
C GLY A 179 14.09 -6.46 11.31
N GLN A 180 14.63 -7.47 10.64
CA GLN A 180 15.98 -7.46 10.08
C GLN A 180 16.13 -8.44 8.92
N GLY A 181 17.25 -8.32 8.17
CA GLY A 181 17.53 -9.20 7.04
C GLY A 181 16.55 -8.98 5.88
N ASP A 182 16.38 -10.03 5.11
CA ASP A 182 15.46 -10.13 3.97
C ASP A 182 14.21 -10.95 4.31
N LEU A 183 13.50 -11.43 3.29
CA LEU A 183 12.29 -12.24 3.44
C LEU A 183 12.55 -13.73 3.70
N THR A 184 13.78 -14.14 4.03
CA THR A 184 14.10 -15.52 4.45
C THR A 184 13.23 -15.95 5.64
N ASN A 185 12.63 -17.13 5.55
CA ASN A 185 11.67 -17.66 6.53
C ASN A 185 10.41 -16.80 6.74
N HIS A 186 10.00 -16.04 5.72
CA HIS A 186 8.67 -15.49 5.65
C HIS A 186 7.83 -16.36 4.69
N VAL A 187 6.77 -16.95 5.20
CA VAL A 187 5.81 -17.75 4.42
C VAL A 187 4.62 -16.88 4.09
N LEU A 188 4.38 -16.63 2.80
CA LEU A 188 3.19 -15.92 2.32
C LEU A 188 2.11 -16.95 1.96
N GLN A 189 0.90 -16.74 2.45
CA GLN A 189 -0.32 -17.42 2.00
C GLN A 189 -1.33 -16.38 1.48
N LEU A 190 -1.93 -16.65 0.32
CA LEU A 190 -3.03 -15.87 -0.23
C LEU A 190 -4.22 -16.78 -0.50
N GLY A 191 -5.43 -16.32 -0.21
CA GLY A 191 -6.67 -17.01 -0.58
C GLY A 191 -6.95 -16.98 -2.09
N SER A 192 -6.22 -16.18 -2.85
CA SER A 192 -6.42 -15.92 -4.27
C SER A 192 -6.27 -17.17 -5.13
N THR A 193 -7.25 -17.41 -6.00
CA THR A 193 -7.23 -18.49 -6.99
C THR A 193 -6.81 -18.01 -8.38
N HIS A 194 -6.72 -16.70 -8.59
CA HIS A 194 -6.37 -16.07 -9.85
C HIS A 194 -5.44 -14.87 -9.63
N PHE A 195 -4.55 -14.65 -10.60
CA PHE A 195 -3.68 -13.48 -10.69
C PHE A 195 -3.85 -12.79 -12.04
N MET A 196 -3.43 -11.54 -12.15
CA MET A 196 -3.41 -10.79 -13.40
C MET A 196 -2.03 -10.95 -14.06
N PRO A 197 -1.93 -11.66 -15.20
CA PRO A 197 -0.66 -11.76 -15.91
C PRO A 197 -0.32 -10.41 -16.54
N PHE A 198 0.98 -10.11 -16.63
CA PHE A 198 1.46 -8.89 -17.25
C PHE A 198 1.57 -8.99 -18.78
N GLY A 199 1.20 -7.89 -19.45
CA GLY A 199 1.59 -7.55 -20.79
C GLY A 199 2.83 -6.66 -20.82
N GLU A 200 2.94 -5.82 -21.84
CA GLU A 200 4.04 -4.87 -21.99
C GLU A 200 4.06 -3.84 -20.85
N HIS A 201 5.25 -3.45 -20.42
CA HIS A 201 5.49 -2.43 -19.39
C HIS A 201 4.75 -2.69 -18.08
N GLN A 202 4.55 -3.95 -17.69
CA GLN A 202 3.87 -4.37 -16.47
C GLN A 202 2.41 -3.86 -16.37
N ILE A 203 1.73 -3.69 -17.49
CA ILE A 203 0.30 -3.46 -17.51
C ILE A 203 -0.40 -4.82 -17.48
N PRO A 204 -1.33 -5.07 -16.54
CA PRO A 204 -2.07 -6.33 -16.50
C PRO A 204 -2.86 -6.59 -17.79
N LEU A 205 -2.91 -7.85 -18.20
CA LEU A 205 -3.85 -8.30 -19.23
C LEU A 205 -5.26 -8.31 -18.67
N GLU A 206 -6.27 -8.22 -19.56
CA GLU A 206 -7.67 -8.09 -19.14
C GLU A 206 -8.26 -9.37 -18.49
N THR A 207 -7.64 -10.53 -18.70
CA THR A 207 -8.19 -11.81 -18.25
C THR A 207 -7.32 -12.40 -17.13
N PRO A 208 -7.88 -12.59 -15.92
CA PRO A 208 -7.18 -13.30 -14.85
C PRO A 208 -6.83 -14.74 -15.26
N LYS A 209 -5.70 -15.24 -14.76
CA LYS A 209 -5.28 -16.64 -14.92
C LYS A 209 -5.29 -17.36 -13.58
N SER A 210 -5.60 -18.67 -13.64
CA SER A 210 -5.46 -19.54 -12.46
C SER A 210 -4.03 -19.52 -11.92
N VAL A 211 -3.90 -19.47 -10.61
CA VAL A 211 -2.58 -19.60 -9.94
C VAL A 211 -2.08 -21.05 -9.93
N GLU A 212 -2.95 -22.04 -10.14
CA GLU A 212 -2.65 -23.46 -10.01
C GLU A 212 -1.52 -23.90 -10.94
N GLY A 213 -0.49 -24.52 -10.34
CA GLY A 213 0.69 -25.00 -11.06
C GLY A 213 1.62 -23.88 -11.57
N THR A 214 1.49 -22.67 -11.05
CA THR A 214 2.30 -21.50 -11.41
C THR A 214 3.14 -21.01 -10.22
N PRO A 215 4.17 -20.16 -10.45
CA PRO A 215 4.89 -19.47 -9.37
C PRO A 215 4.02 -18.61 -8.45
N PHE A 216 2.78 -18.34 -8.85
CA PHE A 216 1.84 -17.45 -8.16
C PHE A 216 0.85 -18.20 -7.24
N ASP A 217 1.02 -19.51 -7.05
CA ASP A 217 0.14 -20.31 -6.20
C ASP A 217 0.55 -20.27 -4.73
N PHE A 218 0.11 -19.22 -4.03
CA PHE A 218 0.35 -19.02 -2.61
C PHE A 218 -0.72 -19.66 -1.71
N ARG A 219 -1.70 -20.40 -2.25
CA ARG A 219 -2.82 -20.96 -1.45
C ARG A 219 -2.37 -21.92 -0.36
N GLY A 220 -1.30 -22.66 -0.59
CA GLY A 220 -0.73 -23.60 0.38
C GLY A 220 0.30 -22.99 1.34
N GLY A 221 0.62 -21.71 1.17
CA GLY A 221 1.76 -21.05 1.81
C GLY A 221 3.08 -21.40 1.13
N LEU A 222 3.84 -20.39 0.70
CA LEU A 222 5.18 -20.52 0.13
C LEU A 222 6.16 -19.65 0.93
N ASP A 223 7.33 -20.22 1.28
CA ASP A 223 8.45 -19.40 1.75
C ASP A 223 8.88 -18.46 0.61
N VAL A 224 8.83 -17.15 0.86
CA VAL A 224 8.99 -16.13 -0.17
C VAL A 224 10.39 -16.21 -0.78
N GLN A 225 11.44 -16.37 0.03
CA GLN A 225 12.80 -16.43 -0.46
C GLN A 225 13.04 -17.71 -1.27
N GLN A 226 12.54 -18.86 -0.82
CA GLN A 226 12.63 -20.11 -1.57
C GLN A 226 11.86 -20.02 -2.90
N ALA A 227 10.69 -19.38 -2.91
CA ALA A 227 9.93 -19.17 -4.14
C ALA A 227 10.66 -18.25 -5.13
N LEU A 228 11.30 -17.19 -4.65
CA LEU A 228 12.14 -16.30 -5.48
C LEU A 228 13.30 -17.04 -6.13
N GLU A 229 13.95 -17.95 -5.41
CA GLU A 229 15.04 -18.78 -5.92
C GLU A 229 14.53 -19.86 -6.88
N GLN A 230 13.46 -20.58 -6.51
CA GLN A 230 12.89 -21.68 -7.30
C GLN A 230 12.35 -21.21 -8.65
N TYR A 231 11.72 -20.03 -8.69
CA TYR A 231 11.08 -19.47 -9.88
C TYR A 231 11.86 -18.28 -10.45
N GLU A 232 13.18 -18.24 -10.22
CA GLU A 232 14.06 -17.14 -10.65
C GLU A 232 13.91 -16.84 -12.15
N THR A 233 13.75 -17.87 -12.99
CA THR A 233 13.63 -17.70 -14.44
C THR A 233 12.36 -16.96 -14.83
N GLU A 234 11.23 -17.30 -14.23
CA GLU A 234 9.92 -16.69 -14.49
C GLU A 234 9.83 -15.28 -13.89
N LEU A 235 10.44 -15.08 -12.72
CA LEU A 235 10.38 -13.82 -11.96
C LEU A 235 11.51 -12.84 -12.34
N ARG A 236 12.55 -13.29 -13.06
CA ARG A 236 13.72 -12.48 -13.47
C ARG A 236 13.37 -11.16 -14.14
N PRO A 237 12.35 -11.07 -15.05
CA PRO A 237 12.00 -9.81 -15.69
C PRO A 237 11.57 -8.73 -14.69
N TYR A 238 11.08 -9.14 -13.52
CA TYR A 238 10.55 -8.27 -12.47
C TYR A 238 11.47 -8.22 -11.24
N ARG A 239 12.55 -9.03 -11.22
CA ARG A 239 13.47 -9.22 -10.09
C ARG A 239 12.79 -9.79 -8.84
N GLY A 240 11.61 -10.37 -8.96
CA GLY A 240 10.80 -10.92 -7.89
C GLY A 240 9.30 -10.80 -8.19
N TYR A 241 8.48 -10.89 -7.15
CA TYR A 241 7.06 -10.65 -7.29
C TYR A 241 6.77 -9.14 -7.38
N ASP A 242 5.89 -8.76 -8.28
CA ASP A 242 5.30 -7.43 -8.45
C ASP A 242 3.97 -7.60 -9.20
N HIS A 243 3.06 -8.43 -8.64
CA HIS A 243 1.90 -8.94 -9.37
C HIS A 243 0.60 -8.68 -8.62
N ASP A 244 -0.46 -8.48 -9.39
CA ASP A 244 -1.82 -8.28 -8.90
C ASP A 244 -2.57 -9.63 -8.83
N PHE A 245 -3.29 -9.83 -7.72
CA PHE A 245 -4.08 -11.01 -7.44
C PHE A 245 -5.54 -10.61 -7.18
N VAL A 246 -6.47 -11.45 -7.64
CA VAL A 246 -7.89 -11.31 -7.29
C VAL A 246 -8.08 -11.70 -5.82
N VAL A 247 -8.61 -10.81 -5.00
CA VAL A 247 -8.82 -11.09 -3.57
C VAL A 247 -9.85 -12.21 -3.40
N ALA A 248 -9.49 -13.19 -2.60
CA ALA A 248 -10.37 -14.24 -2.11
C ALA A 248 -10.07 -14.53 -0.65
N PRO A 249 -11.07 -14.85 0.18
CA PRO A 249 -10.86 -15.07 1.60
C PRO A 249 -10.06 -16.36 1.86
N LEU A 250 -9.22 -16.33 2.91
CA LEU A 250 -8.48 -17.51 3.40
C LEU A 250 -9.40 -18.58 3.99
N VAL A 251 -10.54 -18.14 4.53
CA VAL A 251 -11.58 -18.98 5.10
C VAL A 251 -12.96 -18.54 4.58
N GLU A 252 -13.89 -19.47 4.44
CA GLU A 252 -15.26 -19.12 4.03
C GLU A 252 -15.89 -18.12 5.00
N THR A 253 -16.37 -17.01 4.47
CA THR A 253 -17.02 -15.93 5.24
C THR A 253 -18.07 -15.22 4.39
N THR A 254 -19.05 -14.61 5.06
CA THR A 254 -20.03 -13.71 4.45
C THR A 254 -19.72 -12.24 4.73
N ASP A 255 -18.60 -11.96 5.41
CA ASP A 255 -18.17 -10.61 5.74
C ASP A 255 -17.71 -9.86 4.50
N THR A 256 -17.87 -8.55 4.50
CA THR A 256 -17.40 -7.68 3.40
C THR A 256 -15.90 -7.37 3.52
N ILE A 257 -15.36 -7.37 4.73
CA ILE A 257 -13.93 -7.24 5.02
C ILE A 257 -13.41 -8.63 5.33
N VAL A 258 -12.63 -9.20 4.41
CA VAL A 258 -12.23 -10.61 4.46
C VAL A 258 -10.76 -10.79 4.76
N PRO A 259 -10.36 -11.83 5.55
CA PRO A 259 -8.97 -12.23 5.66
C PRO A 259 -8.51 -12.81 4.32
N PHE A 260 -7.54 -12.18 3.66
CA PHE A 260 -7.14 -12.56 2.30
C PHE A 260 -5.68 -12.97 2.19
N ALA A 261 -4.83 -12.53 3.13
CA ALA A 261 -3.40 -12.81 3.14
C ALA A 261 -2.91 -13.11 4.56
N GLU A 262 -1.97 -14.03 4.67
CA GLU A 262 -1.21 -14.28 5.89
C GLU A 262 0.28 -14.31 5.57
N VAL A 263 1.08 -13.60 6.35
CA VAL A 263 2.54 -13.70 6.34
C VAL A 263 2.97 -14.30 7.67
N ARG A 264 3.65 -15.45 7.66
CA ARG A 264 4.21 -16.09 8.86
C ARG A 264 5.72 -15.92 8.90
N GLY A 265 6.22 -15.39 10.00
CA GLY A 265 7.63 -15.39 10.38
C GLY A 265 7.95 -16.55 11.33
N ARG A 266 9.01 -16.37 12.14
CA ARG A 266 9.48 -17.42 13.10
C ARG A 266 8.64 -17.49 14.37
N ASP A 267 8.15 -16.36 14.84
CA ASP A 267 7.51 -16.18 16.14
C ASP A 267 6.27 -15.26 16.06
N MET A 268 5.92 -14.83 14.86
CA MET A 268 4.80 -13.94 14.58
C MET A 268 4.15 -14.25 13.25
N ALA A 269 2.84 -14.12 13.18
CA ALA A 269 2.04 -14.09 11.97
C ALA A 269 1.35 -12.73 11.82
N LEU A 270 1.25 -12.26 10.58
CA LEU A 270 0.41 -11.14 10.17
C LEU A 270 -0.72 -11.68 9.32
N THR A 271 -1.97 -11.51 9.75
CA THR A 271 -3.14 -11.72 8.90
C THR A 271 -3.67 -10.37 8.42
N MET A 272 -3.89 -10.22 7.12
CA MET A 272 -4.43 -8.99 6.53
C MET A 272 -5.86 -9.20 6.07
N TYR A 273 -6.68 -8.16 6.31
CA TYR A 273 -8.09 -8.11 5.94
C TYR A 273 -8.35 -6.89 5.05
N THR A 274 -9.27 -7.03 4.09
CA THR A 274 -9.69 -5.92 3.23
C THR A 274 -11.09 -6.13 2.64
N ASP A 275 -11.68 -5.03 2.16
CA ASP A 275 -12.85 -5.00 1.27
C ASP A 275 -12.46 -4.71 -0.19
N ALA A 276 -11.16 -4.65 -0.50
CA ALA A 276 -10.68 -4.42 -1.86
C ALA A 276 -10.85 -5.67 -2.74
N PRO A 277 -11.13 -5.51 -4.04
CA PRO A 277 -11.31 -6.64 -4.95
C PRO A 277 -9.99 -7.28 -5.42
N HIS A 278 -8.88 -6.56 -5.33
CA HIS A 278 -7.55 -6.98 -5.76
C HIS A 278 -6.49 -6.63 -4.73
N VAL A 279 -5.35 -7.27 -4.85
CA VAL A 279 -4.16 -6.98 -4.05
C VAL A 279 -2.90 -7.06 -4.92
N GLN A 280 -2.07 -6.04 -4.86
CA GLN A 280 -0.72 -6.09 -5.39
C GLN A 280 0.22 -6.69 -4.35
N VAL A 281 1.06 -7.65 -4.77
CA VAL A 281 2.13 -8.22 -3.93
C VAL A 281 3.47 -7.85 -4.53
N TYR A 282 4.29 -7.14 -3.76
CA TYR A 282 5.60 -6.65 -4.18
C TYR A 282 6.68 -7.00 -3.16
N THR A 283 7.71 -7.70 -3.61
CA THR A 283 8.78 -8.23 -2.73
C THR A 283 9.99 -7.29 -2.56
N GLY A 284 9.80 -5.98 -2.75
CA GLY A 284 10.88 -5.01 -2.54
C GLY A 284 12.04 -5.16 -3.53
N ASN A 285 11.74 -5.46 -4.79
CA ASN A 285 12.69 -5.88 -5.84
C ASN A 285 13.76 -4.83 -6.20
N TRP A 286 13.49 -3.55 -5.89
CA TRP A 286 14.33 -2.42 -6.22
C TRP A 286 14.82 -1.67 -4.98
N LEU A 287 14.60 -2.22 -3.78
CA LEU A 287 15.15 -1.65 -2.55
C LEU A 287 16.68 -1.74 -2.59
N ASP A 288 17.34 -0.62 -2.39
CA ASP A 288 18.79 -0.47 -2.24
C ASP A 288 19.08 0.88 -1.58
N GLU A 289 18.71 1.02 -0.30
CA GLU A 289 18.74 2.32 0.38
C GLU A 289 18.95 2.20 1.89
N THR A 290 19.51 3.23 2.50
CA THR A 290 19.65 3.29 3.96
C THR A 290 18.29 3.58 4.57
N GLY A 291 17.83 2.67 5.41
CA GLY A 291 16.60 2.79 6.19
C GLY A 291 16.87 3.28 7.61
N ARG A 292 15.86 3.10 8.49
CA ARG A 292 15.88 3.57 9.89
C ARG A 292 17.10 3.06 10.68
N ASP A 293 17.36 1.79 10.65
CA ASP A 293 18.32 1.10 11.52
C ASP A 293 19.34 0.26 10.74
N ARG A 294 19.14 0.13 9.44
CA ARG A 294 19.97 -0.70 8.56
C ARG A 294 19.82 -0.32 7.09
N HIS A 295 20.66 -0.89 6.27
CA HIS A 295 20.47 -0.87 4.82
C HIS A 295 19.32 -1.82 4.42
N TYR A 296 18.39 -1.32 3.61
CA TYR A 296 17.33 -2.11 2.99
C TYR A 296 17.79 -2.49 1.58
N GLY A 297 18.29 -3.70 1.43
CA GLY A 297 18.59 -4.28 0.13
C GLY A 297 17.36 -4.92 -0.52
N THR A 298 17.56 -5.46 -1.71
CA THR A 298 16.55 -6.24 -2.43
C THR A 298 15.90 -7.29 -1.51
N HIS A 299 14.57 -7.36 -1.53
CA HIS A 299 13.76 -8.28 -0.72
C HIS A 299 13.85 -8.07 0.80
N SER A 300 14.21 -6.87 1.27
CA SER A 300 14.19 -6.56 2.71
C SER A 300 12.80 -6.49 3.33
N GLY A 301 11.75 -6.40 2.54
CA GLY A 301 10.36 -6.40 2.99
C GLY A 301 9.38 -6.68 1.87
N ILE A 302 8.16 -7.05 2.23
CA ILE A 302 7.06 -7.32 1.31
C ILE A 302 5.95 -6.28 1.48
N ALA A 303 5.54 -5.64 0.39
CA ALA A 303 4.34 -4.81 0.34
C ALA A 303 3.16 -5.64 -0.19
N ILE A 304 2.04 -5.58 0.52
CA ILE A 304 0.78 -6.25 0.18
C ILE A 304 -0.29 -5.16 0.18
N GLU A 305 -0.71 -4.76 -1.01
CA GLU A 305 -1.42 -3.52 -1.26
C GLU A 305 -2.84 -3.78 -1.76
N PRO A 306 -3.86 -3.81 -0.88
CA PRO A 306 -5.26 -3.92 -1.30
C PRO A 306 -5.68 -2.71 -2.15
N GLN A 307 -6.22 -2.98 -3.35
CA GLN A 307 -6.54 -1.94 -4.33
C GLN A 307 -7.58 -2.44 -5.37
N PHE A 308 -7.93 -1.61 -6.35
CA PHE A 308 -8.50 -2.07 -7.62
C PHE A 308 -7.38 -2.53 -8.55
N VAL A 309 -7.71 -3.35 -9.54
CA VAL A 309 -6.74 -3.85 -10.54
C VAL A 309 -5.98 -2.69 -11.18
N PRO A 310 -4.65 -2.80 -11.40
CA PRO A 310 -3.90 -1.76 -12.09
C PRO A 310 -4.48 -1.48 -13.49
N ASN A 311 -4.46 -0.22 -13.91
CA ASN A 311 -5.05 0.25 -15.16
C ASN A 311 -6.60 0.12 -15.24
N ASP A 312 -7.27 -0.06 -14.11
CA ASP A 312 -8.74 -0.19 -14.03
C ASP A 312 -9.49 0.94 -14.75
N ILE A 313 -8.94 2.15 -14.70
CA ILE A 313 -9.49 3.35 -15.36
C ILE A 313 -9.69 3.15 -16.88
N ASN A 314 -8.86 2.33 -17.51
CA ASN A 314 -8.90 2.02 -18.94
C ASN A 314 -9.57 0.68 -19.27
N THR A 315 -10.02 -0.08 -18.27
CA THR A 315 -10.57 -1.42 -18.44
C THR A 315 -11.97 -1.53 -17.83
N ILE A 316 -12.09 -2.11 -16.63
CA ILE A 316 -13.39 -2.39 -15.97
C ILE A 316 -14.03 -1.10 -15.44
N GLY A 317 -13.21 -0.16 -14.94
CA GLY A 317 -13.67 1.08 -14.34
C GLY A 317 -14.37 0.87 -12.99
N ALA A 318 -13.97 -0.14 -12.23
CA ALA A 318 -14.52 -0.43 -10.91
C ALA A 318 -14.14 0.64 -9.87
N SER A 319 -13.03 1.37 -10.09
CA SER A 319 -12.58 2.51 -9.28
C SER A 319 -13.36 3.81 -9.51
N LYS A 320 -14.39 3.80 -10.38
CA LYS A 320 -15.25 4.97 -10.62
C LYS A 320 -15.99 5.38 -9.37
N THR A 321 -15.97 6.69 -9.11
CA THR A 321 -16.72 7.34 -8.03
C THR A 321 -17.79 8.26 -8.58
N LYS A 322 -18.90 8.37 -7.88
CA LYS A 322 -19.97 9.34 -8.16
C LYS A 322 -19.75 10.61 -7.35
N ALA A 323 -19.99 11.75 -7.99
CA ALA A 323 -19.91 13.06 -7.36
C ALA A 323 -20.66 13.10 -6.03
N HIS A 324 -19.99 13.60 -4.99
CA HIS A 324 -20.53 13.77 -3.64
C HIS A 324 -21.00 12.49 -2.94
N HIS A 325 -20.77 11.28 -3.49
CA HIS A 325 -20.97 10.03 -2.76
C HIS A 325 -19.75 9.75 -1.88
N HIS A 326 -20.00 9.29 -0.67
CA HIS A 326 -18.95 8.88 0.28
C HIS A 326 -18.62 7.42 0.10
N TYR A 327 -17.33 7.13 0.06
CA TYR A 327 -16.77 5.81 -0.08
C TYR A 327 -15.82 5.54 1.08
N GLU A 328 -15.66 4.26 1.41
CA GLU A 328 -14.67 3.79 2.37
C GLU A 328 -13.84 2.66 1.77
N ARG A 329 -12.59 2.54 2.21
CA ARG A 329 -11.69 1.43 1.93
C ARG A 329 -11.06 1.01 3.25
N HIS A 330 -11.04 -0.30 3.51
CA HIS A 330 -10.53 -0.85 4.75
C HIS A 330 -9.33 -1.76 4.51
N ILE A 331 -8.29 -1.58 5.32
CA ILE A 331 -7.15 -2.48 5.44
C ILE A 331 -6.93 -2.72 6.93
N MET A 332 -6.85 -3.97 7.35
CA MET A 332 -6.58 -4.31 8.74
C MET A 332 -5.40 -5.28 8.81
N TYR A 333 -4.46 -5.00 9.67
CA TYR A 333 -3.28 -5.80 9.97
C TYR A 333 -3.44 -6.38 11.37
N VAL A 334 -3.45 -7.71 11.49
CA VAL A 334 -3.58 -8.44 12.77
C VAL A 334 -2.30 -9.19 13.03
N PHE A 335 -1.60 -8.86 14.11
CA PHE A 335 -0.29 -9.40 14.46
C PHE A 335 -0.44 -10.41 15.62
N ASP A 336 -0.28 -11.69 15.33
CA ASP A 336 -0.42 -12.79 16.30
C ASP A 336 0.93 -13.43 16.61
N HIS A 337 1.19 -13.78 17.86
CA HIS A 337 2.30 -14.66 18.26
C HIS A 337 2.01 -16.10 17.84
N ILE A 338 3.03 -16.83 17.37
CA ILE A 338 2.94 -18.24 16.93
C ILE A 338 4.03 -19.10 17.56
#